data_8305274dc6532cdfd75fa9d44ecfce79
#
_entry.id   8305274dc6532cdfd75fa9d44ecfce79
#
_cell.length_a   1.000
_cell.length_b   1.000
_cell.length_c   1.000
_cell.angle_alpha   90.00
_cell.angle_beta   90.00
_cell.angle_gamma   90.00
#
_symmetry.space_group_name_H-M   'P 1'
#
loop_
_entity.id
_entity.type
_entity.pdbx_description
1 polymer ?
#
loop_
_entity_poly.entity_id
_entity_poly.type
_entity_poly.pdbx_seq_one_letter_code
_entity_poly.pdbx_strand_id
1 'polypeptide(L)'
;MSIGSSESGPRSRSDLERHLEHYVRYLTLERGRSRNTIAAYTRDVQAYLDYLQSRGIEKPEGIDSSHVEAFIHSLDGAATTVARKLSSIKNFHRYLVDEKVAVDDVTSSVAPPALPARLPKALSVSEVHTLLETVVGDDPPALRDRALLEFLYATGARISEALSLTVDDVLGEDLRCREALRVRGKGNKERIVPVGSYARAALDAYLTRARPSLVSGRGKPTPMVFVGNRGGPLSRQNAWLILQKAAERAHLTQALSPHTLRHSFATHVLAGGADIRVVQELLGHSSVSTTQIYTKVTIDTLREVYQTSHPRAR
;
A
#
# COMPACT_ATOMS: atom_id res chain seq x y z
N MET A 1 -50.48 -31.75 17.19
CA MET A 1 -49.84 -30.55 16.70
C MET A 1 -48.33 -30.80 16.62
N SER A 2 -47.85 -31.25 15.47
CA SER A 2 -46.43 -31.50 15.23
C SER A 2 -45.79 -30.25 14.62
N ILE A 3 -44.85 -29.65 15.34
CA ILE A 3 -44.04 -28.54 14.86
C ILE A 3 -42.89 -29.14 14.10
N GLY A 4 -42.94 -29.02 12.76
CA GLY A 4 -41.85 -29.43 11.88
C GLY A 4 -40.66 -28.50 12.01
N SER A 5 -39.58 -28.99 12.59
CA SER A 5 -38.27 -28.38 12.58
C SER A 5 -37.68 -28.52 11.18
N SER A 6 -37.62 -27.45 10.41
CA SER A 6 -36.86 -27.41 9.17
C SER A 6 -35.37 -27.36 9.50
N GLU A 7 -34.71 -28.50 9.54
CA GLU A 7 -33.24 -28.59 9.48
C GLU A 7 -32.75 -28.05 8.15
N SER A 8 -32.15 -26.89 8.16
CA SER A 8 -31.36 -26.39 7.03
C SER A 8 -30.06 -27.22 6.96
N GLY A 9 -30.08 -28.29 6.14
CA GLY A 9 -28.88 -29.04 5.79
C GLY A 9 -27.79 -28.13 5.18
N PRO A 10 -26.51 -28.52 5.23
CA PRO A 10 -25.41 -27.74 4.67
C PRO A 10 -25.70 -27.49 3.17
N ARG A 11 -25.80 -26.20 2.78
CA ARG A 11 -25.96 -25.81 1.36
C ARG A 11 -24.85 -26.45 0.55
N SER A 12 -25.21 -27.28 -0.42
CA SER A 12 -24.27 -27.80 -1.40
C SER A 12 -23.57 -26.62 -2.05
N ARG A 13 -22.23 -26.60 -1.97
CA ARG A 13 -21.43 -25.54 -2.61
C ARG A 13 -21.66 -25.56 -4.12
N SER A 14 -21.86 -24.39 -4.71
CA SER A 14 -22.00 -24.29 -6.16
C SER A 14 -20.68 -24.63 -6.88
N ASP A 15 -20.76 -24.97 -8.15
CA ASP A 15 -19.57 -25.21 -8.97
C ASP A 15 -18.67 -23.98 -9.01
N LEU A 16 -19.25 -22.80 -9.10
CA LEU A 16 -18.53 -21.53 -9.09
C LEU A 16 -17.75 -21.29 -7.79
N GLU A 17 -18.32 -21.64 -6.63
CA GLU A 17 -17.62 -21.54 -5.34
C GLU A 17 -16.42 -22.47 -5.26
N ARG A 18 -16.54 -23.70 -5.80
CA ARG A 18 -15.41 -24.63 -5.89
C ARG A 18 -14.29 -24.08 -6.76
N HIS A 19 -14.61 -23.48 -7.89
CA HIS A 19 -13.63 -22.84 -8.77
C HIS A 19 -12.96 -21.63 -8.11
N LEU A 20 -13.68 -20.85 -7.31
CA LEU A 20 -13.07 -19.78 -6.51
C LEU A 20 -12.05 -20.33 -5.49
N GLU A 21 -12.35 -21.42 -4.79
CA GLU A 21 -11.40 -22.04 -3.86
C GLU A 21 -10.13 -22.50 -4.59
N HIS A 22 -10.27 -23.11 -5.76
CA HIS A 22 -9.13 -23.52 -6.59
C HIS A 22 -8.33 -22.31 -7.09
N TYR A 23 -9.00 -21.25 -7.52
CA TYR A 23 -8.36 -20.00 -7.91
C TYR A 23 -7.55 -19.37 -6.77
N VAL A 24 -8.06 -19.37 -5.54
CA VAL A 24 -7.33 -18.88 -4.37
C VAL A 24 -6.06 -19.71 -4.12
N ARG A 25 -6.14 -21.04 -4.28
CA ARG A 25 -4.95 -21.92 -4.19
C ARG A 25 -3.93 -21.60 -5.29
N TYR A 26 -4.38 -21.46 -6.53
CA TYR A 26 -3.54 -21.06 -7.67
C TYR A 26 -2.82 -19.73 -7.41
N LEU A 27 -3.56 -18.70 -6.97
CA LEU A 27 -2.96 -17.39 -6.62
C LEU A 27 -1.90 -17.50 -5.51
N THR A 28 -2.11 -18.43 -4.57
CA THR A 28 -1.23 -18.61 -3.41
C THR A 28 0.02 -19.41 -3.77
N LEU A 29 -0.15 -20.55 -4.42
CA LEU A 29 0.91 -21.55 -4.60
C LEU A 29 1.70 -21.30 -5.89
N GLU A 30 1.02 -20.97 -6.98
CA GLU A 30 1.68 -20.84 -8.28
C GLU A 30 2.05 -19.41 -8.62
N ARG A 31 1.17 -18.44 -8.30
CA ARG A 31 1.43 -17.02 -8.61
C ARG A 31 2.12 -16.25 -7.50
N GLY A 32 2.29 -16.83 -6.31
CA GLY A 32 2.97 -16.19 -5.19
C GLY A 32 2.42 -14.81 -4.84
N ARG A 33 1.11 -14.60 -4.97
CA ARG A 33 0.50 -13.29 -4.71
C ARG A 33 0.51 -12.97 -3.22
N SER A 34 0.59 -11.68 -2.87
CA SER A 34 0.55 -11.27 -1.48
C SER A 34 -0.81 -11.60 -0.83
N ARG A 35 -0.83 -11.89 0.47
CA ARG A 35 -2.07 -12.14 1.24
C ARG A 35 -3.13 -11.07 1.02
N ASN A 36 -2.73 -9.80 0.97
CA ASN A 36 -3.66 -8.68 0.72
C ASN A 36 -4.24 -8.71 -0.69
N THR A 37 -3.46 -9.08 -1.70
CA THR A 37 -3.92 -9.22 -3.09
C THR A 37 -4.90 -10.37 -3.20
N ILE A 38 -4.58 -11.52 -2.60
CA ILE A 38 -5.46 -12.69 -2.58
C ILE A 38 -6.79 -12.35 -1.90
N ALA A 39 -6.75 -11.75 -0.71
CA ALA A 39 -7.95 -11.36 0.01
C ALA A 39 -8.83 -10.34 -0.75
N ALA A 40 -8.20 -9.40 -1.48
CA ALA A 40 -8.94 -8.46 -2.32
C ALA A 40 -9.61 -9.18 -3.50
N TYR A 41 -8.86 -10.02 -4.22
CA TYR A 41 -9.39 -10.77 -5.38
C TYR A 41 -10.50 -11.74 -4.95
N THR A 42 -10.29 -12.48 -3.86
CA THR A 42 -11.32 -13.38 -3.31
C THR A 42 -12.62 -12.63 -3.02
N ARG A 43 -12.53 -11.48 -2.33
CA ARG A 43 -13.72 -10.68 -2.00
C ARG A 43 -14.42 -10.13 -3.24
N ASP A 44 -13.67 -9.66 -4.23
CA ASP A 44 -14.24 -9.11 -5.45
C ASP A 44 -14.93 -10.19 -6.29
N VAL A 45 -14.29 -11.36 -6.44
CA VAL A 45 -14.84 -12.49 -7.17
C VAL A 45 -16.03 -13.09 -6.41
N GLN A 46 -15.97 -13.23 -5.07
CA GLN A 46 -17.11 -13.70 -4.29
C GLN A 46 -18.35 -12.83 -4.51
N ALA A 47 -18.21 -11.51 -4.44
CA ALA A 47 -19.33 -10.60 -4.69
C ALA A 47 -19.93 -10.75 -6.11
N TYR A 48 -19.08 -11.07 -7.09
CA TYR A 48 -19.51 -11.38 -8.44
C TYR A 48 -20.26 -12.70 -8.52
N LEU A 49 -19.76 -13.75 -7.84
CA LEU A 49 -20.44 -15.05 -7.81
C LEU A 49 -21.78 -14.98 -7.08
N ASP A 50 -21.87 -14.24 -5.98
CA ASP A 50 -23.13 -14.01 -5.26
C ASP A 50 -24.18 -13.33 -6.17
N TYR A 51 -23.74 -12.38 -7.02
CA TYR A 51 -24.59 -11.73 -8.01
C TYR A 51 -25.05 -12.73 -9.07
N LEU A 52 -24.19 -13.59 -9.60
CA LEU A 52 -24.56 -14.61 -10.59
C LEU A 52 -25.55 -15.62 -10.00
N GLN A 53 -25.31 -16.09 -8.78
CA GLN A 53 -26.22 -17.01 -8.06
C GLN A 53 -27.60 -16.40 -7.88
N SER A 54 -27.69 -15.11 -7.57
CA SER A 54 -28.98 -14.40 -7.45
C SER A 54 -29.80 -14.40 -8.75
N ARG A 55 -29.16 -14.70 -9.89
CA ARG A 55 -29.75 -14.81 -11.23
C ARG A 55 -29.89 -16.26 -11.71
N GLY A 56 -29.64 -17.24 -10.81
CA GLY A 56 -29.76 -18.66 -11.13
C GLY A 56 -28.57 -19.22 -11.96
N ILE A 57 -27.44 -18.51 -12.00
CA ILE A 57 -26.23 -18.95 -12.71
C ILE A 57 -25.30 -19.60 -11.71
N GLU A 58 -25.15 -20.91 -11.79
CA GLU A 58 -24.39 -21.71 -10.83
C GLU A 58 -23.13 -22.36 -11.44
N LYS A 59 -23.01 -22.32 -12.77
CA LYS A 59 -21.94 -22.98 -13.54
C LYS A 59 -21.21 -21.99 -14.46
N PRO A 60 -19.90 -22.18 -14.69
CA PRO A 60 -19.11 -21.31 -15.57
C PRO A 60 -19.65 -21.21 -17.00
N GLU A 61 -20.21 -22.29 -17.55
CA GLU A 61 -20.72 -22.34 -18.92
C GLU A 61 -21.98 -21.46 -19.12
N GLY A 62 -22.67 -21.12 -18.04
CA GLY A 62 -23.83 -20.24 -18.06
C GLY A 62 -23.48 -18.75 -18.04
N ILE A 63 -22.21 -18.40 -17.95
CA ILE A 63 -21.77 -17.02 -17.87
C ILE A 63 -21.46 -16.49 -19.28
N ASP A 64 -22.01 -15.34 -19.62
CA ASP A 64 -21.68 -14.58 -20.83
C ASP A 64 -21.21 -13.15 -20.49
N SER A 65 -20.80 -12.39 -21.50
CA SER A 65 -20.32 -11.02 -21.33
C SER A 65 -21.38 -10.08 -20.75
N SER A 66 -22.66 -10.30 -21.07
CA SER A 66 -23.76 -9.46 -20.58
C SER A 66 -23.95 -9.56 -19.07
N HIS A 67 -23.70 -10.74 -18.49
CA HIS A 67 -23.72 -10.95 -17.03
C HIS A 67 -22.60 -10.17 -16.32
N VAL A 68 -21.41 -10.14 -16.93
CA VAL A 68 -20.28 -9.36 -16.41
C VAL A 68 -20.56 -7.87 -16.49
N GLU A 69 -21.04 -7.39 -17.63
CA GLU A 69 -21.41 -5.99 -17.84
C GLU A 69 -22.50 -5.55 -16.86
N ALA A 70 -23.57 -6.34 -16.72
CA ALA A 70 -24.65 -6.06 -15.79
C ALA A 70 -24.19 -6.01 -14.33
N PHE A 71 -23.24 -6.89 -13.92
CA PHE A 71 -22.63 -6.81 -12.60
C PHE A 71 -21.83 -5.52 -12.45
N ILE A 72 -20.98 -5.17 -13.40
CA ILE A 72 -20.18 -3.94 -13.36
C ILE A 72 -21.07 -2.69 -13.28
N HIS A 73 -22.17 -2.66 -14.04
CA HIS A 73 -23.15 -1.57 -13.98
C HIS A 73 -23.93 -1.49 -12.67
N SER A 74 -24.11 -2.62 -11.97
CA SER A 74 -24.78 -2.67 -10.66
C SER A 74 -23.91 -2.17 -9.49
N LEU A 75 -22.61 -1.92 -9.74
CA LEU A 75 -21.69 -1.50 -8.70
C LEU A 75 -21.79 0.00 -8.43
N ASP A 76 -22.17 0.37 -7.24
CA ASP A 76 -22.03 1.73 -6.72
C ASP A 76 -20.61 2.00 -6.27
N GLY A 77 -20.05 3.15 -6.65
CA GLY A 77 -18.73 3.56 -6.17
C GLY A 77 -17.87 4.29 -7.20
N ALA A 78 -16.67 4.67 -6.77
CA ALA A 78 -15.72 5.36 -7.63
C ALA A 78 -15.29 4.48 -8.82
N ALA A 79 -15.15 5.08 -10.00
CA ALA A 79 -14.74 4.40 -11.25
C ALA A 79 -13.44 3.57 -11.06
N THR A 80 -12.50 4.04 -10.24
CA THR A 80 -11.27 3.31 -9.89
C THR A 80 -11.54 2.01 -9.13
N THR A 81 -12.53 2.00 -8.24
CA THR A 81 -12.94 0.80 -7.50
C THR A 81 -13.61 -0.21 -8.42
N VAL A 82 -14.48 0.26 -9.30
CA VAL A 82 -15.16 -0.57 -10.31
C VAL A 82 -14.14 -1.18 -11.28
N ALA A 83 -13.20 -0.37 -11.81
CA ALA A 83 -12.13 -0.86 -12.68
C ALA A 83 -11.25 -1.92 -12.00
N ARG A 84 -10.94 -1.75 -10.71
CA ARG A 84 -10.19 -2.73 -9.92
C ARG A 84 -10.96 -4.05 -9.77
N LYS A 85 -12.27 -3.98 -9.46
CA LYS A 85 -13.12 -5.18 -9.37
C LYS A 85 -13.20 -5.91 -10.71
N LEU A 86 -13.40 -5.18 -11.81
CA LEU A 86 -13.38 -5.76 -13.15
C LEU A 86 -12.05 -6.47 -13.45
N SER A 87 -10.92 -5.87 -13.04
CA SER A 87 -9.61 -6.51 -13.18
C SER A 87 -9.52 -7.82 -12.39
N SER A 88 -10.09 -7.89 -11.18
CA SER A 88 -10.15 -9.13 -10.38
C SER A 88 -10.98 -10.21 -11.09
N ILE A 89 -12.14 -9.85 -11.67
CA ILE A 89 -13.02 -10.74 -12.41
C ILE A 89 -12.34 -11.23 -13.69
N LYS A 90 -11.71 -10.34 -14.48
CA LYS A 90 -10.93 -10.72 -15.67
C LYS A 90 -9.82 -11.74 -15.35
N ASN A 91 -9.12 -11.58 -14.23
CA ASN A 91 -8.12 -12.54 -13.80
C ASN A 91 -8.73 -13.90 -13.42
N PHE A 92 -9.93 -13.91 -12.83
CA PHE A 92 -10.65 -15.15 -12.52
C PHE A 92 -11.10 -15.86 -13.80
N HIS A 93 -11.73 -15.17 -14.75
CA HIS A 93 -12.15 -15.78 -16.02
C HIS A 93 -10.96 -16.31 -16.84
N ARG A 94 -9.86 -15.57 -16.88
CA ARG A 94 -8.64 -16.07 -17.52
C ARG A 94 -8.13 -17.36 -16.87
N TYR A 95 -8.18 -17.45 -15.55
CA TYR A 95 -7.88 -18.68 -14.84
C TYR A 95 -8.81 -19.83 -15.25
N LEU A 96 -10.13 -19.58 -15.36
CA LEU A 96 -11.07 -20.61 -15.80
C LEU A 96 -10.76 -21.13 -17.22
N VAL A 97 -10.31 -20.24 -18.12
CA VAL A 97 -9.88 -20.65 -19.48
C VAL A 97 -8.55 -21.41 -19.44
N ASP A 98 -7.56 -20.95 -18.66
CA ASP A 98 -6.26 -21.61 -18.50
C ASP A 98 -6.44 -23.05 -17.95
N GLU A 99 -7.38 -23.26 -17.03
CA GLU A 99 -7.74 -24.56 -16.45
C GLU A 99 -8.71 -25.37 -17.31
N LYS A 100 -9.09 -24.87 -18.50
CA LYS A 100 -10.04 -25.53 -19.42
C LYS A 100 -11.44 -25.75 -18.84
N VAL A 101 -11.82 -24.94 -17.85
CA VAL A 101 -13.16 -24.94 -17.26
C VAL A 101 -14.12 -24.13 -18.15
N ALA A 102 -13.63 -23.06 -18.75
CA ALA A 102 -14.35 -22.26 -19.75
C ALA A 102 -13.63 -22.32 -21.11
N VAL A 103 -14.39 -22.24 -22.18
CA VAL A 103 -13.85 -22.28 -23.56
C VAL A 103 -13.21 -20.94 -23.90
N ASP A 104 -13.91 -19.83 -23.56
CA ASP A 104 -13.52 -18.47 -23.91
C ASP A 104 -13.54 -17.53 -22.70
N ASP A 105 -12.75 -16.46 -22.76
CA ASP A 105 -12.78 -15.38 -21.76
C ASP A 105 -13.90 -14.40 -22.10
N VAL A 106 -15.07 -14.62 -21.51
CA VAL A 106 -16.28 -13.77 -21.69
C VAL A 106 -16.07 -12.31 -21.22
N THR A 107 -14.97 -12.03 -20.51
CA THR A 107 -14.65 -10.69 -20.03
C THR A 107 -13.81 -9.88 -21.01
N SER A 108 -13.34 -10.50 -22.10
CA SER A 108 -12.42 -9.87 -23.07
C SER A 108 -13.00 -8.60 -23.70
N SER A 109 -14.30 -8.61 -24.02
CA SER A 109 -15.04 -7.48 -24.63
C SER A 109 -15.46 -6.41 -23.61
N VAL A 110 -15.47 -6.72 -22.30
CA VAL A 110 -15.96 -5.79 -21.28
C VAL A 110 -14.96 -4.69 -21.02
N ALA A 111 -15.33 -3.46 -21.39
CA ALA A 111 -14.47 -2.28 -21.19
C ALA A 111 -14.47 -1.81 -19.71
N PRO A 112 -13.33 -1.39 -19.17
CA PRO A 112 -13.30 -0.74 -17.86
C PRO A 112 -14.03 0.62 -17.94
N PRO A 113 -14.63 1.09 -16.82
CA PRO A 113 -15.21 2.42 -16.78
C PRO A 113 -14.15 3.47 -17.09
N ALA A 114 -14.57 4.55 -17.77
CA ALA A 114 -13.69 5.66 -18.08
C ALA A 114 -13.10 6.24 -16.78
N LEU A 115 -11.80 6.16 -16.63
CA LEU A 115 -11.11 6.76 -15.50
C LEU A 115 -10.79 8.22 -15.84
N PRO A 116 -11.10 9.18 -14.97
CA PRO A 116 -10.64 10.54 -15.19
C PRO A 116 -9.12 10.53 -15.25
N ALA A 117 -8.55 11.07 -16.32
CA ALA A 117 -7.11 11.19 -16.53
C ALA A 117 -6.49 12.23 -15.58
N ARG A 118 -6.60 12.02 -14.27
CA ARG A 118 -5.87 12.79 -13.28
C ARG A 118 -4.61 12.02 -12.92
N LEU A 119 -3.51 12.36 -13.60
CA LEU A 119 -2.19 12.07 -13.03
C LEU A 119 -2.13 12.81 -11.69
N PRO A 120 -1.87 12.12 -10.57
CA PRO A 120 -1.65 12.81 -9.30
C PRO A 120 -0.50 13.79 -9.52
N LYS A 121 -0.78 15.10 -9.42
CA LYS A 121 0.28 16.11 -9.46
C LYS A 121 1.13 15.92 -8.21
N ALA A 122 2.45 15.88 -8.41
CA ALA A 122 3.37 16.01 -7.29
C ALA A 122 3.10 17.35 -6.59
N LEU A 123 3.20 17.38 -5.27
CA LEU A 123 3.25 18.64 -4.54
C LEU A 123 4.51 19.39 -4.95
N SER A 124 4.48 20.70 -4.98
CA SER A 124 5.67 21.53 -5.06
C SER A 124 6.50 21.40 -3.76
N VAL A 125 7.77 21.78 -3.82
CA VAL A 125 8.65 21.79 -2.64
C VAL A 125 8.05 22.66 -1.53
N SER A 126 7.48 23.83 -1.88
CA SER A 126 6.84 24.73 -0.92
C SER A 126 5.60 24.13 -0.27
N GLU A 127 4.74 23.43 -1.05
CA GLU A 127 3.56 22.75 -0.49
C GLU A 127 3.96 21.62 0.47
N VAL A 128 5.02 20.86 0.14
CA VAL A 128 5.53 19.83 1.06
C VAL A 128 6.10 20.47 2.33
N HIS A 129 6.84 21.56 2.23
CA HIS A 129 7.33 22.30 3.42
C HIS A 129 6.17 22.73 4.30
N THR A 130 5.17 23.41 3.73
CA THR A 130 3.98 23.81 4.46
C THR A 130 3.30 22.61 5.12
N LEU A 131 3.11 21.50 4.41
CA LEU A 131 2.52 20.28 4.95
C LEU A 131 3.26 19.76 6.18
N LEU A 132 4.59 19.67 6.12
CA LEU A 132 5.42 19.16 7.21
C LEU A 132 5.45 20.12 8.41
N GLU A 133 5.41 21.41 8.18
CA GLU A 133 5.43 22.46 9.21
C GLU A 133 4.09 22.62 9.94
N THR A 134 2.97 22.12 9.38
CA THR A 134 1.68 22.13 10.08
C THR A 134 1.58 21.17 11.25
N VAL A 135 2.50 20.20 11.34
CA VAL A 135 2.54 19.24 12.46
C VAL A 135 3.33 19.86 13.61
N VAL A 136 2.70 20.79 14.32
CA VAL A 136 3.25 21.47 15.47
C VAL A 136 2.87 20.79 16.78
N GLY A 137 3.66 21.04 17.84
CA GLY A 137 3.44 20.50 19.17
C GLY A 137 4.54 19.52 19.59
N ASP A 138 4.64 19.31 20.91
CA ASP A 138 5.61 18.43 21.57
C ASP A 138 4.93 17.27 22.31
N ASP A 139 3.62 17.13 22.16
CA ASP A 139 2.90 15.97 22.67
C ASP A 139 3.28 14.70 21.88
N PRO A 140 3.17 13.52 22.50
CA PRO A 140 3.62 12.28 21.89
C PRO A 140 3.01 11.96 20.51
N PRO A 141 1.69 12.19 20.25
CA PRO A 141 1.13 12.06 18.92
C PRO A 141 1.71 13.03 17.90
N ALA A 142 1.94 14.30 18.25
CA ALA A 142 2.50 15.30 17.33
C ALA A 142 3.93 14.95 16.91
N LEU A 143 4.78 14.54 17.85
CA LEU A 143 6.15 14.10 17.55
C LEU A 143 6.15 12.85 16.65
N ARG A 144 5.26 11.88 16.88
CA ARG A 144 5.08 10.71 16.01
C ARG A 144 4.65 11.12 14.60
N ASP A 145 3.65 11.96 14.50
CA ASP A 145 3.07 12.36 13.21
C ASP A 145 4.10 13.11 12.37
N ARG A 146 4.85 14.03 12.99
CA ARG A 146 5.98 14.72 12.34
C ARG A 146 7.03 13.74 11.86
N ALA A 147 7.48 12.81 12.70
CA ALA A 147 8.47 11.82 12.33
C ALA A 147 8.01 10.93 11.17
N LEU A 148 6.73 10.53 11.15
CA LEU A 148 6.18 9.72 10.07
C LEU A 148 6.16 10.49 8.74
N LEU A 149 5.68 11.73 8.72
CA LEU A 149 5.57 12.52 7.49
C LEU A 149 6.95 12.91 6.95
N GLU A 150 7.86 13.34 7.82
CA GLU A 150 9.26 13.61 7.45
C GLU A 150 9.93 12.37 6.85
N PHE A 151 9.77 11.21 7.50
CA PHE A 151 10.33 9.95 7.01
C PHE A 151 9.77 9.57 5.63
N LEU A 152 8.46 9.65 5.45
CA LEU A 152 7.81 9.31 4.16
C LEU A 152 8.30 10.20 3.03
N TYR A 153 8.44 11.50 3.27
CA TYR A 153 8.93 12.41 2.26
C TYR A 153 10.44 12.27 2.02
N ALA A 154 11.23 12.18 3.07
CA ALA A 154 12.68 12.05 2.94
C ALA A 154 13.13 10.79 2.20
N THR A 155 12.40 9.68 2.34
CA THR A 155 12.83 8.39 1.79
C THR A 155 12.04 7.92 0.58
N GLY A 156 10.90 8.55 0.30
CA GLY A 156 9.94 8.04 -0.67
C GLY A 156 9.44 6.63 -0.35
N ALA A 157 9.57 6.17 0.89
CA ALA A 157 9.12 4.83 1.32
C ALA A 157 7.61 4.64 1.12
N ARG A 158 7.19 3.40 0.84
CA ARG A 158 5.77 3.05 0.89
C ARG A 158 5.30 3.08 2.34
N ILE A 159 4.07 3.48 2.58
CA ILE A 159 3.51 3.51 3.94
C ILE A 159 3.67 2.16 4.67
N SER A 160 3.53 1.04 3.96
CA SER A 160 3.74 -0.29 4.56
C SER A 160 5.18 -0.57 4.95
N GLU A 161 6.14 -0.02 4.22
CA GLU A 161 7.56 -0.12 4.51
C GLU A 161 7.88 0.68 5.78
N ALA A 162 7.41 1.93 5.84
CA ALA A 162 7.58 2.77 7.04
C ALA A 162 6.97 2.13 8.30
N LEU A 163 5.74 1.60 8.19
CA LEU A 163 5.04 0.99 9.33
C LEU A 163 5.58 -0.38 9.74
N SER A 164 6.42 -1.02 8.94
CA SER A 164 7.09 -2.28 9.27
C SER A 164 8.49 -2.12 9.87
N LEU A 165 9.00 -0.88 9.95
CA LEU A 165 10.29 -0.63 10.57
C LEU A 165 10.25 -0.93 12.06
N THR A 166 11.29 -1.59 12.54
CA THR A 166 11.54 -1.79 13.96
C THR A 166 12.50 -0.72 14.50
N VAL A 167 12.52 -0.55 15.79
CA VAL A 167 13.47 0.39 16.45
C VAL A 167 14.92 0.02 16.12
N ASP A 168 15.22 -1.28 16.06
CA ASP A 168 16.57 -1.80 15.75
C ASP A 168 16.97 -1.53 14.28
N ASP A 169 15.98 -1.45 13.35
CA ASP A 169 16.26 -1.07 11.97
C ASP A 169 16.69 0.40 11.88
N VAL A 170 16.23 1.27 12.80
CA VAL A 170 16.41 2.71 12.74
C VAL A 170 17.58 3.21 13.58
N LEU A 171 17.75 2.69 14.81
CA LEU A 171 18.77 3.17 15.72
C LEU A 171 20.15 2.53 15.44
N GLY A 172 21.17 3.36 15.49
CA GLY A 172 22.58 2.93 15.56
C GLY A 172 23.02 2.54 16.97
N GLU A 173 24.27 2.18 17.11
CA GLU A 173 24.88 1.84 18.41
C GLU A 173 24.91 3.04 19.37
N ASP A 174 24.93 4.25 18.82
CA ASP A 174 24.86 5.52 19.55
C ASP A 174 23.42 5.91 19.95
N LEU A 175 22.45 5.05 19.73
CA LEU A 175 21.02 5.27 19.94
C LEU A 175 20.43 6.45 19.15
N ARG A 176 21.10 6.83 18.05
CA ARG A 176 20.59 7.84 17.11
C ARG A 176 20.14 7.20 15.82
N CYS A 177 19.27 7.91 15.09
CA CYS A 177 18.80 7.48 13.79
C CYS A 177 19.96 7.38 12.80
N ARG A 178 20.10 6.22 12.17
CA ARG A 178 21.10 5.96 11.12
C ARG A 178 20.87 6.88 9.91
N GLU A 179 21.96 7.18 9.21
CA GLU A 179 21.92 8.00 7.98
C GLU A 179 21.34 7.27 6.77
N ALA A 180 21.31 5.96 6.83
CA ALA A 180 20.68 5.11 5.80
C ALA A 180 19.99 3.92 6.48
N LEU A 181 18.77 3.63 6.02
CA LEU A 181 17.94 2.56 6.57
C LEU A 181 17.65 1.51 5.51
N ARG A 182 17.55 0.28 5.96
CA ARG A 182 17.08 -0.83 5.14
C ARG A 182 15.57 -0.93 5.24
N VAL A 183 14.87 -0.74 4.13
CA VAL A 183 13.41 -0.89 4.05
C VAL A 183 13.05 -2.15 3.25
N ARG A 184 12.02 -2.87 3.72
CA ARG A 184 11.54 -4.12 3.13
C ARG A 184 10.26 -3.87 2.33
N GLY A 185 10.34 -4.11 1.01
CA GLY A 185 9.24 -3.94 0.08
C GLY A 185 8.44 -5.20 -0.21
N LYS A 186 7.62 -5.15 -1.26
CA LYS A 186 6.83 -6.28 -1.74
C LYS A 186 7.74 -7.47 -2.13
N GLY A 187 7.38 -8.67 -1.69
CA GLY A 187 8.15 -9.90 -1.98
C GLY A 187 9.44 -9.99 -1.18
N ASN A 188 9.50 -9.33 -0.01
CA ASN A 188 10.68 -9.30 0.88
C ASN A 188 11.94 -8.71 0.23
N LYS A 189 11.78 -7.93 -0.84
CA LYS A 189 12.91 -7.23 -1.47
C LYS A 189 13.34 -6.07 -0.57
N GLU A 190 14.61 -6.03 -0.25
CA GLU A 190 15.20 -4.99 0.58
C GLU A 190 15.90 -3.95 -0.30
N ARG A 191 15.89 -2.71 0.17
CA ARG A 191 16.73 -1.64 -0.40
C ARG A 191 17.18 -0.70 0.70
N ILE A 192 18.27 0.00 0.45
CA ILE A 192 18.80 1.04 1.34
C ILE A 192 18.24 2.38 0.88
N VAL A 193 17.77 3.18 1.84
CA VAL A 193 17.29 4.54 1.62
C VAL A 193 18.06 5.50 2.52
N PRO A 194 18.65 6.56 2.00
CA PRO A 194 19.22 7.63 2.80
C PRO A 194 18.14 8.34 3.62
N VAL A 195 18.50 8.86 4.78
CA VAL A 195 17.62 9.62 5.66
C VAL A 195 18.24 10.98 5.95
N GLY A 196 17.64 12.04 5.44
CA GLY A 196 18.12 13.40 5.63
C GLY A 196 18.03 13.88 7.07
N SER A 197 18.71 14.99 7.37
CA SER A 197 18.85 15.51 8.74
C SER A 197 17.49 15.83 9.39
N TYR A 198 16.55 16.39 8.66
CA TYR A 198 15.19 16.70 9.16
C TYR A 198 14.44 15.45 9.61
N ALA A 199 14.45 14.41 8.81
CA ALA A 199 13.78 13.16 9.15
C ALA A 199 14.48 12.45 10.31
N ARG A 200 15.83 12.49 10.36
CA ARG A 200 16.60 11.95 11.50
C ARG A 200 16.28 12.68 12.80
N ALA A 201 16.30 14.01 12.78
CA ALA A 201 15.97 14.80 13.95
C ALA A 201 14.54 14.55 14.45
N ALA A 202 13.57 14.44 13.53
CA ALA A 202 12.20 14.11 13.88
C ALA A 202 12.05 12.69 14.45
N LEU A 203 12.74 11.69 13.89
CA LEU A 203 12.76 10.32 14.40
C LEU A 203 13.43 10.25 15.78
N ASP A 204 14.57 10.91 15.97
CA ASP A 204 15.29 10.96 17.27
C ASP A 204 14.39 11.59 18.34
N ALA A 205 13.76 12.73 18.06
CA ALA A 205 12.83 13.37 18.98
C ALA A 205 11.64 12.46 19.33
N TYR A 206 11.07 11.80 18.35
CA TYR A 206 9.97 10.87 18.57
C TYR A 206 10.37 9.65 19.39
N LEU A 207 11.48 8.99 19.02
CA LEU A 207 11.93 7.75 19.66
C LEU A 207 12.36 7.98 21.12
N THR A 208 12.99 9.13 21.42
CA THR A 208 13.46 9.44 22.77
C THR A 208 12.40 10.05 23.67
N ARG A 209 11.58 10.99 23.15
CA ARG A 209 10.69 11.82 23.98
C ARG A 209 9.23 11.33 23.98
N ALA A 210 8.77 10.66 22.93
CA ALA A 210 7.37 10.37 22.75
C ALA A 210 7.04 8.86 22.74
N ARG A 211 7.79 8.06 22.00
CA ARG A 211 7.50 6.64 21.87
C ARG A 211 7.46 5.88 23.20
N PRO A 212 8.38 6.13 24.19
CA PRO A 212 8.33 5.45 25.48
C PRO A 212 7.00 5.65 26.20
N SER A 213 6.45 6.88 26.19
CA SER A 213 5.16 7.18 26.83
C SER A 213 3.98 6.53 26.12
N LEU A 214 4.03 6.40 24.78
CA LEU A 214 3.00 5.74 24.00
C LEU A 214 2.96 4.22 24.23
N VAL A 215 4.12 3.55 24.37
CA VAL A 215 4.19 2.09 24.57
C VAL A 215 3.98 1.68 26.03
N SER A 216 4.25 2.55 27.01
CA SER A 216 4.03 2.27 28.45
C SER A 216 2.55 2.19 28.81
N GLY A 217 1.65 2.61 27.91
CA GLY A 217 0.23 2.82 28.23
C GLY A 217 -0.52 1.51 28.13
N ARG A 218 -0.87 0.58 27.70
CA ARG A 218 -1.86 -0.53 27.77
C ARG A 218 -1.70 -1.63 26.71
N GLY A 219 -0.65 -1.56 25.88
CA GLY A 219 -0.44 -2.50 24.78
C GLY A 219 0.59 -3.59 25.11
N LYS A 220 0.59 -4.66 24.32
CA LYS A 220 1.71 -5.59 24.30
C LYS A 220 2.93 -4.85 23.75
N PRO A 221 4.14 -5.08 24.30
CA PRO A 221 5.38 -4.51 23.77
C PRO A 221 5.47 -4.77 22.25
N THR A 222 5.79 -3.73 21.51
CA THR A 222 5.99 -3.84 20.06
C THR A 222 7.36 -3.29 19.67
N PRO A 223 8.12 -3.98 18.79
CA PRO A 223 9.37 -3.47 18.27
C PRO A 223 9.18 -2.38 17.21
N MET A 224 7.93 -2.16 16.72
CA MET A 224 7.68 -1.22 15.65
C MET A 224 8.02 0.20 16.03
N VAL A 225 8.63 0.96 15.09
CA VAL A 225 8.94 2.39 15.27
C VAL A 225 7.66 3.16 15.54
N PHE A 226 6.71 3.12 14.61
CA PHE A 226 5.49 3.92 14.69
C PHE A 226 4.39 3.19 15.43
N VAL A 227 3.94 3.78 16.53
CA VAL A 227 2.89 3.24 17.39
C VAL A 227 1.68 4.17 17.45
N GLY A 228 0.52 3.57 17.61
CA GLY A 228 -0.74 4.30 17.83
C GLY A 228 -0.87 4.79 19.28
N ASN A 229 -1.89 5.59 19.54
CA ASN A 229 -2.16 6.18 20.87
C ASN A 229 -2.44 5.13 21.98
N ARG A 230 -2.68 3.87 21.60
CA ARG A 230 -2.88 2.74 22.53
C ARG A 230 -1.64 1.85 22.67
N GLY A 231 -0.49 2.28 22.17
CA GLY A 231 0.78 1.57 22.30
C GLY A 231 1.01 0.41 21.31
N GLY A 232 0.01 -0.01 20.57
CA GLY A 232 0.15 -1.01 19.50
C GLY A 232 0.71 -0.42 18.20
N PRO A 233 1.09 -1.26 17.21
CA PRO A 233 1.55 -0.78 15.91
C PRO A 233 0.58 0.19 15.23
N LEU A 234 1.09 1.24 14.61
CA LEU A 234 0.27 2.20 13.88
C LEU A 234 -0.34 1.54 12.63
N SER A 235 -1.65 1.63 12.47
CA SER A 235 -2.34 1.08 11.30
C SER A 235 -2.17 1.97 10.07
N ARG A 236 -2.29 1.39 8.87
CA ARG A 236 -2.29 2.16 7.60
C ARG A 236 -3.42 3.20 7.56
N GLN A 237 -4.57 2.88 8.13
CA GLN A 237 -5.71 3.79 8.19
C GLN A 237 -5.38 5.00 9.06
N ASN A 238 -4.78 4.79 10.24
CA ASN A 238 -4.38 5.89 11.11
C ASN A 238 -3.26 6.73 10.47
N ALA A 239 -2.30 6.11 9.82
CA ALA A 239 -1.26 6.84 9.08
C ALA A 239 -1.84 7.69 7.92
N TRP A 240 -2.85 7.17 7.24
CA TRP A 240 -3.59 7.94 6.24
C TRP A 240 -4.34 9.12 6.88
N LEU A 241 -5.02 8.92 8.01
CA LEU A 241 -5.70 10.01 8.74
C LEU A 241 -4.74 11.10 9.22
N ILE A 242 -3.53 10.72 9.65
CA ILE A 242 -2.46 11.69 10.00
C ILE A 242 -2.14 12.58 8.80
N LEU A 243 -1.93 11.97 7.63
CA LEU A 243 -1.65 12.72 6.40
C LEU A 243 -2.81 13.64 5.99
N GLN A 244 -4.07 13.17 6.08
CA GLN A 244 -5.25 13.98 5.77
C GLN A 244 -5.34 15.22 6.69
N LYS A 245 -5.18 15.03 8.00
CA LYS A 245 -5.19 16.13 8.96
C LYS A 245 -4.08 17.17 8.71
N ALA A 246 -2.89 16.70 8.32
CA ALA A 246 -1.80 17.60 7.95
C ALA A 246 -2.15 18.39 6.66
N ALA A 247 -2.74 17.71 5.66
CA ALA A 247 -3.19 18.33 4.42
C ALA A 247 -4.26 19.40 4.64
N GLU A 248 -5.25 19.11 5.49
CA GLU A 248 -6.30 20.05 5.88
C GLU A 248 -5.71 21.30 6.55
N ARG A 249 -4.77 21.13 7.49
CA ARG A 249 -4.08 22.24 8.17
C ARG A 249 -3.21 23.06 7.22
N ALA A 250 -2.62 22.42 6.22
CA ALA A 250 -1.83 23.07 5.18
C ALA A 250 -2.71 23.71 4.09
N HIS A 251 -4.05 23.65 4.21
CA HIS A 251 -5.01 24.13 3.22
C HIS A 251 -4.75 23.61 1.80
N LEU A 252 -4.26 22.35 1.67
CA LEU A 252 -4.02 21.74 0.38
C LEU A 252 -5.34 21.23 -0.20
N THR A 253 -5.67 21.70 -1.41
CA THR A 253 -6.95 21.41 -2.07
C THR A 253 -6.99 20.06 -2.78
N GLN A 254 -5.82 19.47 -3.05
CA GLN A 254 -5.75 18.18 -3.71
C GLN A 254 -5.79 17.03 -2.70
N ALA A 255 -6.44 15.93 -3.10
CA ALA A 255 -6.47 14.72 -2.30
C ALA A 255 -5.06 14.15 -2.13
N LEU A 256 -4.56 14.12 -0.90
CA LEU A 256 -3.25 13.58 -0.58
C LEU A 256 -3.32 12.10 -0.20
N SER A 257 -2.29 11.39 -0.58
CA SER A 257 -2.07 10.00 -0.19
C SER A 257 -0.57 9.78 0.09
N PRO A 258 -0.19 8.69 0.78
CA PRO A 258 1.23 8.34 0.90
C PRO A 258 1.93 8.18 -0.46
N HIS A 259 1.19 7.81 -1.51
CA HIS A 259 1.72 7.77 -2.88
C HIS A 259 2.00 9.16 -3.44
N THR A 260 1.24 10.18 -3.03
CA THR A 260 1.49 11.58 -3.43
C THR A 260 2.82 12.06 -2.87
N LEU A 261 3.13 11.82 -1.57
CA LEU A 261 4.42 12.16 -0.98
C LEU A 261 5.59 11.43 -1.67
N ARG A 262 5.41 10.14 -1.95
CA ARG A 262 6.41 9.37 -2.68
C ARG A 262 6.62 9.87 -4.10
N HIS A 263 5.56 10.29 -4.79
CA HIS A 263 5.66 10.89 -6.11
C HIS A 263 6.35 12.25 -6.06
N SER A 264 6.05 13.07 -5.05
CA SER A 264 6.74 14.35 -4.82
C SER A 264 8.22 14.15 -4.53
N PHE A 265 8.58 13.17 -3.68
CA PHE A 265 9.98 12.77 -3.48
C PHE A 265 10.67 12.46 -4.82
N ALA A 266 10.09 11.58 -5.64
CA ALA A 266 10.67 11.20 -6.93
C ALA A 266 10.87 12.40 -7.85
N THR A 267 9.85 13.24 -7.97
CA THR A 267 9.87 14.46 -8.81
C THR A 267 10.92 15.45 -8.33
N HIS A 268 11.03 15.67 -7.02
CA HIS A 268 11.95 16.65 -6.47
C HIS A 268 13.41 16.20 -6.56
N VAL A 269 13.68 14.91 -6.32
CA VAL A 269 15.03 14.36 -6.47
C VAL A 269 15.48 14.37 -7.93
N LEU A 270 14.57 14.10 -8.89
CA LEU A 270 14.85 14.25 -10.32
C LEU A 270 15.09 15.71 -10.69
N ALA A 271 14.25 16.63 -10.22
CA ALA A 271 14.41 18.07 -10.46
C ALA A 271 15.71 18.62 -9.84
N GLY A 272 16.17 18.02 -8.74
CA GLY A 272 17.46 18.30 -8.12
C GLY A 272 18.67 17.75 -8.87
N GLY A 273 18.48 17.11 -10.03
CA GLY A 273 19.54 16.64 -10.92
C GLY A 273 19.96 15.18 -10.73
N ALA A 274 19.24 14.38 -9.92
CA ALA A 274 19.53 12.97 -9.80
C ALA A 274 19.18 12.19 -11.09
N ASP A 275 20.01 11.20 -11.43
CA ASP A 275 19.71 10.28 -12.53
C ASP A 275 18.45 9.46 -12.22
N ILE A 276 17.63 9.23 -13.25
CA ILE A 276 16.37 8.47 -13.14
C ILE A 276 16.59 7.05 -12.62
N ARG A 277 17.72 6.42 -12.92
CA ARG A 277 18.06 5.07 -12.43
C ARG A 277 18.31 5.07 -10.93
N VAL A 278 18.98 6.11 -10.42
CA VAL A 278 19.20 6.30 -8.97
C VAL A 278 17.85 6.45 -8.27
N VAL A 279 16.94 7.26 -8.82
CA VAL A 279 15.59 7.44 -8.26
C VAL A 279 14.79 6.14 -8.31
N GLN A 280 14.87 5.37 -9.40
CA GLN A 280 14.24 4.06 -9.51
C GLN A 280 14.76 3.07 -8.45
N GLU A 281 16.07 3.10 -8.17
CA GLU A 281 16.70 2.28 -7.15
C GLU A 281 16.25 2.69 -5.74
N LEU A 282 16.29 3.97 -5.40
CA LEU A 282 15.78 4.53 -4.14
C LEU A 282 14.31 4.14 -3.92
N LEU A 283 13.51 4.11 -4.97
CA LEU A 283 12.10 3.74 -4.91
C LEU A 283 11.86 2.21 -4.91
N GLY A 284 12.82 1.40 -5.32
CA GLY A 284 12.66 -0.05 -5.43
C GLY A 284 11.65 -0.46 -6.50
N HIS A 285 11.84 0.03 -7.73
CA HIS A 285 11.06 -0.38 -8.89
C HIS A 285 11.54 -1.75 -9.38
N SER A 286 10.63 -2.69 -9.57
CA SER A 286 10.92 -4.11 -9.83
C SER A 286 11.41 -4.42 -11.26
N SER A 287 11.51 -3.43 -12.14
CA SER A 287 11.91 -3.63 -13.54
C SER A 287 13.42 -3.73 -13.76
N VAL A 288 14.23 -3.47 -12.75
CA VAL A 288 15.67 -3.73 -12.79
C VAL A 288 15.94 -4.95 -11.92
N SER A 289 15.92 -6.12 -12.55
CA SER A 289 16.25 -7.39 -11.93
C SER A 289 17.76 -7.46 -11.75
N THR A 290 18.22 -7.04 -10.59
CA THR A 290 19.48 -7.56 -10.04
C THR A 290 19.40 -7.44 -8.52
N THR A 291 19.57 -8.55 -7.84
CA THR A 291 19.98 -8.59 -6.45
C THR A 291 21.43 -8.04 -6.43
N GLN A 292 21.57 -6.72 -6.60
CA GLN A 292 22.87 -6.09 -6.43
C GLN A 292 23.20 -6.18 -4.95
N ILE A 293 24.29 -6.84 -4.65
CA ILE A 293 24.94 -6.78 -3.36
C ILE A 293 25.32 -5.31 -3.17
N TYR A 294 24.62 -4.60 -2.29
CA TYR A 294 24.94 -3.21 -1.97
C TYR A 294 26.35 -3.15 -1.38
N THR A 295 27.29 -2.74 -2.19
CA THR A 295 28.64 -2.46 -1.73
C THR A 295 28.66 -1.09 -1.02
N LYS A 296 29.66 -0.86 -0.17
CA LYS A 296 29.85 0.43 0.50
C LYS A 296 29.91 1.59 -0.50
N VAL A 297 30.55 1.39 -1.64
CA VAL A 297 30.65 2.38 -2.74
C VAL A 297 29.28 2.76 -3.29
N THR A 298 28.38 1.78 -3.46
CA THR A 298 27.01 2.05 -3.94
C THR A 298 26.20 2.88 -2.93
N ILE A 299 26.37 2.61 -1.62
CA ILE A 299 25.67 3.35 -0.56
C ILE A 299 26.18 4.79 -0.50
N ASP A 300 27.46 5.01 -0.61
CA ASP A 300 28.05 6.35 -0.58
C ASP A 300 27.61 7.17 -1.79
N THR A 301 27.56 6.57 -2.98
CA THR A 301 27.01 7.21 -4.18
C THR A 301 25.52 7.59 -4.02
N LEU A 302 24.69 6.70 -3.46
CA LEU A 302 23.28 7.01 -3.20
C LEU A 302 23.13 8.17 -2.21
N ARG A 303 23.98 8.22 -1.18
CA ARG A 303 24.00 9.32 -0.21
C ARG A 303 24.40 10.65 -0.85
N GLU A 304 25.45 10.66 -1.63
CA GLU A 304 25.94 11.86 -2.32
C GLU A 304 24.86 12.44 -3.25
N VAL A 305 24.29 11.61 -4.12
CA VAL A 305 23.21 12.03 -5.01
C VAL A 305 22.02 12.54 -4.20
N TYR A 306 21.62 11.85 -3.12
CA TYR A 306 20.54 12.28 -2.25
C TYR A 306 20.84 13.65 -1.59
N GLN A 307 22.05 13.84 -1.05
CA GLN A 307 22.46 15.09 -0.39
C GLN A 307 22.46 16.29 -1.32
N THR A 308 22.75 16.08 -2.60
CA THR A 308 22.79 17.16 -3.59
C THR A 308 21.41 17.43 -4.21
N SER A 309 20.53 16.46 -4.26
CA SER A 309 19.29 16.52 -5.04
C SER A 309 18.02 16.64 -4.19
N HIS A 310 18.02 16.19 -2.92
CA HIS A 310 16.79 16.19 -2.11
C HIS A 310 16.65 17.49 -1.29
N PRO A 311 15.48 18.21 -1.34
CA PRO A 311 15.30 19.51 -0.68
C PRO A 311 15.49 19.50 0.84
N ARG A 312 15.33 18.35 1.51
CA ARG A 312 15.48 18.18 2.98
C ARG A 312 16.58 17.16 3.34
N ALA A 313 17.62 17.08 2.52
CA ALA A 313 18.75 16.20 2.80
C ALA A 313 19.63 16.72 3.94
N ARG A 314 19.79 18.05 4.03
CA ARG A 314 20.69 18.76 4.98
C ARG A 314 19.92 19.42 6.09
#